data_4935ef7ed684e987514cf92bd4395e78
#
_entry.id   4935ef7ed684e987514cf92bd4395e78
#
_cell.length_a   1.000
_cell.length_b   1.000
_cell.length_c   1.000
_cell.angle_alpha   90.00
_cell.angle_beta   90.00
_cell.angle_gamma   90.00
#
_symmetry.space_group_name_H-M   'P 1'
#
loop_
_entity.id
_entity.type
_entity.pdbx_description
1 polymer ?
#
loop_
_entity_poly.entity_id
_entity_poly.type
_entity_poly.pdbx_seq_one_letter_code
_entity_poly.pdbx_strand_id
1 'polypeptide(L)'
;MKKNLTKEYIKKQVRLIGNTGVEVTGLFILGYPAETKKNILETISFAKSLNLTRASFTTFVPLPGSEMWGYLEKKGRLNLSQLNTLSYYRTDINYMDNVSQKDFKMLQKKAFFEFYLRPKVVLTLVKEIGSPEHFMSIFKRVLYFSKLWIAK
;
A
#
# COMPACT_ATOMS: atom_id res chain seq x y z
N MET A 1 11.69 10.55 -3.85
CA MET A 1 10.70 11.52 -4.37
C MET A 1 10.86 12.84 -3.62
N LYS A 2 11.26 13.88 -4.31
CA LYS A 2 11.46 15.22 -3.72
C LYS A 2 10.14 16.03 -3.82
N LYS A 3 9.12 15.65 -3.04
CA LYS A 3 7.81 16.35 -3.07
C LYS A 3 7.67 17.48 -2.06
N ASN A 4 8.66 17.72 -1.20
CA ASN A 4 8.68 18.75 -0.15
C ASN A 4 7.38 18.84 0.68
N LEU A 5 6.71 17.72 0.90
CA LEU A 5 5.48 17.63 1.69
C LEU A 5 5.80 17.10 3.09
N THR A 6 5.39 17.84 4.11
CA THR A 6 5.50 17.37 5.51
C THR A 6 4.29 16.50 5.88
N LYS A 7 4.47 15.63 6.89
CA LYS A 7 3.37 14.80 7.42
C LYS A 7 2.23 15.67 7.96
N GLU A 8 2.56 16.79 8.58
CA GLU A 8 1.62 17.76 9.15
C GLU A 8 0.78 18.43 8.05
N TYR A 9 1.43 18.84 6.96
CA TYR A 9 0.74 19.39 5.81
C TYR A 9 -0.25 18.39 5.21
N ILE A 10 0.18 17.16 4.99
CA ILE A 10 -0.68 16.09 4.46
C ILE A 10 -1.89 15.86 5.39
N LYS A 11 -1.68 15.75 6.71
CA LYS A 11 -2.76 15.61 7.69
C LYS A 11 -3.77 16.74 7.60
N LYS A 12 -3.28 17.98 7.52
CA LYS A 12 -4.12 19.17 7.38
C LYS A 12 -4.97 19.11 6.12
N GLN A 13 -4.36 18.80 4.95
CA GLN A 13 -5.08 18.74 3.68
C GLN A 13 -6.13 17.61 3.66
N VAL A 14 -5.76 16.40 4.11
CA VAL A 14 -6.70 15.28 4.20
C VAL A 14 -7.89 15.61 5.10
N ARG A 15 -7.67 16.31 6.22
CA ARG A 15 -8.74 16.75 7.11
C ARG A 15 -9.64 17.78 6.45
N LEU A 16 -9.06 18.79 5.78
CA LEU A 16 -9.83 19.82 5.08
C LEU A 16 -10.73 19.23 4.00
N ILE A 17 -10.19 18.35 3.16
CA ILE A 17 -10.96 17.68 2.10
C ILE A 17 -12.04 16.79 2.73
N GLY A 18 -11.69 15.99 3.74
CA GLY A 18 -12.67 15.13 4.41
C GLY A 18 -13.84 15.88 5.05
N ASN A 19 -13.64 17.15 5.49
CA ASN A 19 -14.70 17.99 6.05
C ASN A 19 -15.71 18.47 4.98
N THR A 20 -15.37 18.40 3.70
CA THR A 20 -16.31 18.72 2.60
C THR A 20 -17.22 17.55 2.22
N GLY A 21 -17.09 16.41 2.88
CA GLY A 21 -17.83 15.18 2.55
C GLY A 21 -17.22 14.36 1.40
N VAL A 22 -16.11 14.84 0.81
CA VAL A 22 -15.41 14.11 -0.26
C VAL A 22 -14.60 12.96 0.34
N GLU A 23 -14.71 11.79 -0.24
CA GLU A 23 -13.91 10.62 0.14
C GLU A 23 -12.45 10.78 -0.28
N VAL A 24 -11.55 10.49 0.64
CA VAL A 24 -10.10 10.56 0.39
C VAL A 24 -9.51 9.16 0.42
N THR A 25 -8.87 8.77 -0.67
CA THR A 25 -8.10 7.53 -0.78
C THR A 25 -6.61 7.82 -0.65
N GLY A 26 -5.93 7.13 0.28
CA GLY A 26 -4.47 7.20 0.42
C GLY A 26 -3.78 6.16 -0.47
N LEU A 27 -2.76 6.59 -1.23
CA LEU A 27 -1.89 5.69 -1.98
C LEU A 27 -0.52 5.65 -1.31
N PHE A 28 -0.14 4.49 -0.80
CA PHE A 28 1.13 4.27 -0.09
C PHE A 28 1.97 3.26 -0.86
N ILE A 29 3.21 3.64 -1.18
CA ILE A 29 4.18 2.76 -1.81
C ILE A 29 5.08 2.21 -0.71
N LEU A 30 5.24 0.89 -0.65
CA LEU A 30 6.10 0.17 0.30
C LEU A 30 7.19 -0.59 -0.46
N GLY A 31 8.34 -0.81 0.18
CA GLY A 31 9.40 -1.63 -0.38
C GLY A 31 10.40 -0.86 -1.22
N TYR A 32 10.58 0.44 -0.96
CA TYR A 32 11.68 1.22 -1.54
C TYR A 32 13.03 0.63 -1.09
N PRO A 33 14.07 0.57 -1.95
CA PRO A 33 15.34 -0.10 -1.63
C PRO A 33 15.96 0.27 -0.29
N ALA A 34 15.98 1.56 0.05
CA ALA A 34 16.54 2.06 1.29
C ALA A 34 15.59 1.98 2.51
N GLU A 35 14.35 1.49 2.35
CA GLU A 35 13.42 1.36 3.47
C GLU A 35 13.83 0.24 4.41
N THR A 36 13.55 0.45 5.68
CA THR A 36 13.68 -0.54 6.77
C THR A 36 12.30 -1.00 7.23
N LYS A 37 12.24 -2.08 8.02
CA LYS A 37 11.00 -2.51 8.70
C LYS A 37 10.38 -1.36 9.50
N LYS A 38 11.21 -0.54 10.17
CA LYS A 38 10.78 0.61 10.95
C LYS A 38 10.08 1.66 10.06
N ASN A 39 10.65 1.98 8.90
CA ASN A 39 10.05 2.94 7.97
C ASN A 39 8.67 2.48 7.48
N ILE A 40 8.51 1.20 7.16
CA ILE A 40 7.22 0.64 6.76
C ILE A 40 6.21 0.74 7.92
N LEU A 41 6.60 0.39 9.14
CA LEU A 41 5.72 0.51 10.31
C LEU A 41 5.31 1.97 10.58
N GLU A 42 6.22 2.92 10.40
CA GLU A 42 5.92 4.36 10.47
C GLU A 42 4.93 4.79 9.39
N THR A 43 5.07 4.26 8.16
CA THR A 43 4.13 4.51 7.05
C THR A 43 2.73 3.96 7.39
N ILE A 44 2.65 2.75 7.95
CA ILE A 44 1.39 2.15 8.40
C ILE A 44 0.74 3.01 9.49
N SER A 45 1.51 3.40 10.50
CA SER A 45 1.04 4.26 11.58
C SER A 45 0.55 5.62 11.05
N PHE A 46 1.28 6.22 10.11
CA PHE A 46 0.90 7.45 9.46
C PHE A 46 -0.42 7.30 8.68
N ALA A 47 -0.56 6.25 7.86
CA ALA A 47 -1.79 5.97 7.12
C ALA A 47 -3.00 5.84 8.07
N LYS A 48 -2.82 5.16 9.22
CA LYS A 48 -3.86 5.01 10.25
C LYS A 48 -4.22 6.33 10.94
N SER A 49 -3.28 7.26 11.03
CA SER A 49 -3.50 8.58 11.65
C SER A 49 -4.29 9.55 10.75
N LEU A 50 -4.41 9.23 9.46
CA LEU A 50 -5.15 10.05 8.52
C LEU A 50 -6.64 9.71 8.52
N ASN A 51 -7.48 10.73 8.26
CA ASN A 51 -8.92 10.56 8.08
C ASN A 51 -9.24 10.06 6.66
N LEU A 52 -8.76 8.85 6.34
CA LEU A 52 -8.99 8.22 5.05
C LEU A 52 -10.13 7.21 5.15
N THR A 53 -10.94 7.14 4.10
CA THR A 53 -11.97 6.10 3.90
C THR A 53 -11.36 4.84 3.29
N ARG A 54 -10.38 5.01 2.39
CA ARG A 54 -9.68 3.90 1.71
C ARG A 54 -8.18 4.14 1.67
N ALA A 55 -7.41 3.05 1.64
CA ALA A 55 -5.97 3.09 1.42
C ALA A 55 -5.52 1.94 0.52
N SER A 56 -4.58 2.22 -0.37
CA SER A 56 -3.90 1.22 -1.17
C SER A 56 -2.43 1.16 -0.74
N PHE A 57 -1.95 -0.04 -0.42
CA PHE A 57 -0.55 -0.30 -0.09
C PHE A 57 0.06 -1.10 -1.24
N THR A 58 0.79 -0.40 -2.10
CA THR A 58 1.37 -0.97 -3.31
C THR A 58 2.85 -1.26 -3.12
N THR A 59 3.36 -2.22 -3.86
CA THR A 59 4.80 -2.52 -3.90
C THR A 59 5.52 -1.48 -4.75
N PHE A 60 6.70 -1.06 -4.31
CA PHE A 60 7.58 -0.25 -5.13
C PHE A 60 7.96 -1.02 -6.41
N VAL A 61 7.82 -0.34 -7.54
CA VAL A 61 8.22 -0.85 -8.86
C VAL A 61 9.19 0.14 -9.49
N PRO A 62 10.43 -0.29 -9.81
CA PRO A 62 11.39 0.57 -10.50
C PRO A 62 10.92 0.79 -11.94
N LEU A 63 10.82 2.05 -12.35
CA LEU A 63 10.48 2.39 -13.73
C LEU A 63 11.76 2.62 -14.54
N PRO A 64 11.84 2.13 -15.80
CA PRO A 64 12.98 2.39 -16.69
C PRO A 64 13.28 3.88 -16.78
N GLY A 65 14.57 4.24 -16.74
CA GLY A 65 15.03 5.62 -16.78
C GLY A 65 14.95 6.40 -15.47
N SER A 66 14.38 5.81 -14.38
CA SER A 66 14.41 6.45 -13.08
C SER A 66 15.75 6.24 -12.36
N GLU A 67 16.09 7.15 -11.42
CA GLU A 67 17.28 7.04 -10.58
C GLU A 67 17.37 5.68 -9.87
N MET A 68 16.23 5.17 -9.38
CA MET A 68 16.15 3.86 -8.72
C MET A 68 16.32 2.69 -9.67
N TRP A 69 15.92 2.82 -10.92
CA TRP A 69 16.24 1.83 -11.94
C TRP A 69 17.75 1.67 -12.07
N GLY A 70 18.48 2.77 -12.32
CA GLY A 70 19.94 2.74 -12.44
C GLY A 70 20.66 2.22 -11.18
N TYR A 71 20.12 2.53 -10.00
CA TYR A 71 20.63 1.99 -8.73
C TYR A 71 20.50 0.47 -8.65
N LEU A 72 19.33 -0.07 -8.96
CA LEU A 72 19.06 -1.51 -8.90
C LEU A 72 19.78 -2.27 -10.02
N GLU A 73 19.91 -1.67 -11.21
CA GLU A 73 20.67 -2.22 -12.34
C GLU A 73 22.14 -2.40 -11.96
N LYS A 74 22.78 -1.37 -11.42
CA LYS A 74 24.17 -1.43 -10.92
C LYS A 74 24.37 -2.48 -9.83
N LYS A 75 23.34 -2.79 -9.04
CA LYS A 75 23.35 -3.84 -8.03
C LYS A 75 23.00 -5.23 -8.57
N GLY A 76 22.73 -5.39 -9.87
CA GLY A 76 22.30 -6.66 -10.47
C GLY A 76 20.98 -7.19 -9.92
N ARG A 77 20.10 -6.29 -9.40
CA ARG A 77 18.83 -6.66 -8.74
C ARG A 77 17.61 -6.47 -9.63
N LEU A 78 17.80 -6.04 -10.87
CA LEU A 78 16.73 -5.95 -11.85
C LEU A 78 16.55 -7.30 -12.54
N ASN A 79 15.35 -7.82 -12.49
CA ASN A 79 14.96 -8.97 -13.30
C ASN A 79 14.08 -8.47 -14.46
N LEU A 80 14.70 -8.33 -15.64
CA LEU A 80 14.04 -7.80 -16.84
C LEU A 80 12.86 -8.66 -17.29
N SER A 81 12.90 -9.98 -17.07
CA SER A 81 11.80 -10.88 -17.41
C SER A 81 10.54 -10.61 -16.57
N GLN A 82 10.69 -10.00 -15.40
CA GLN A 82 9.58 -9.64 -14.52
C GLN A 82 8.93 -8.30 -14.89
N LEU A 83 9.56 -7.49 -15.76
CA LEU A 83 9.03 -6.19 -16.16
C LEU A 83 7.75 -6.29 -16.99
N ASN A 84 7.61 -7.35 -17.78
CA ASN A 84 6.41 -7.57 -18.61
C ASN A 84 5.15 -7.87 -17.78
N THR A 85 5.33 -8.15 -16.47
CA THR A 85 4.25 -8.46 -15.52
C THR A 85 4.22 -7.49 -14.35
N LEU A 86 4.66 -6.24 -14.56
CA LEU A 86 4.68 -5.23 -13.50
C LEU A 86 3.27 -4.98 -12.95
N SER A 87 3.04 -5.45 -11.75
CA SER A 87 1.85 -5.15 -10.98
C SER A 87 2.23 -4.53 -9.65
N TYR A 88 1.66 -3.38 -9.35
CA TYR A 88 1.86 -2.69 -8.07
C TYR A 88 1.35 -3.48 -6.85
N TYR A 89 0.60 -4.56 -7.08
CA TYR A 89 0.06 -5.43 -6.03
C TYR A 89 0.85 -6.74 -5.87
N ARG A 90 2.00 -6.88 -6.53
CA ARG A 90 2.84 -8.07 -6.38
C ARG A 90 3.42 -8.17 -4.98
N THR A 91 3.36 -9.37 -4.43
CA THR A 91 3.92 -9.69 -3.10
C THR A 91 5.14 -10.60 -3.19
N ASP A 92 5.54 -10.99 -4.40
CA ASP A 92 6.65 -11.90 -4.71
C ASP A 92 7.95 -11.16 -5.08
N ILE A 93 7.90 -9.83 -5.19
CA ILE A 93 9.06 -8.98 -5.46
C ILE A 93 9.39 -8.13 -4.25
N ASN A 94 10.66 -8.06 -3.90
CA ASN A 94 11.19 -7.19 -2.86
C ASN A 94 12.51 -6.57 -3.31
N TYR A 95 12.54 -5.25 -3.40
CA TYR A 95 13.73 -4.48 -3.74
C TYR A 95 14.46 -3.91 -2.52
N MET A 96 13.98 -4.16 -1.32
CA MET A 96 14.58 -3.63 -0.08
C MET A 96 15.92 -4.32 0.21
N ASP A 97 16.92 -3.53 0.63
CA ASP A 97 18.27 -4.04 0.90
C ASP A 97 18.35 -4.90 2.18
N ASN A 98 17.58 -4.54 3.21
CA ASN A 98 17.72 -5.08 4.57
C ASN A 98 16.45 -5.77 5.11
N VAL A 99 15.53 -6.15 4.25
CA VAL A 99 14.27 -6.82 4.64
C VAL A 99 14.07 -8.06 3.78
N SER A 100 13.86 -9.19 4.42
CA SER A 100 13.60 -10.44 3.70
C SER A 100 12.27 -10.38 2.95
N GLN A 101 12.15 -11.19 1.88
CA GLN A 101 10.88 -11.32 1.13
C GLN A 101 9.70 -11.73 2.03
N LYS A 102 9.96 -12.67 2.95
CA LYS A 102 8.96 -13.14 3.93
C LYS A 102 8.51 -12.03 4.85
N ASP A 103 9.45 -11.23 5.39
CA ASP A 103 9.12 -10.11 6.27
C ASP A 103 8.37 -9.01 5.53
N PHE A 104 8.78 -8.71 4.30
CA PHE A 104 8.11 -7.71 3.48
C PHE A 104 6.64 -8.11 3.21
N LYS A 105 6.42 -9.37 2.83
CA LYS A 105 5.06 -9.91 2.65
C LYS A 105 4.22 -9.81 3.93
N MET A 106 4.82 -10.07 5.10
CA MET A 106 4.12 -9.90 6.39
C MET A 106 3.80 -8.42 6.68
N LEU A 107 4.71 -7.50 6.37
CA LEU A 107 4.49 -6.07 6.56
C LEU A 107 3.39 -5.52 5.64
N GLN A 108 3.30 -6.00 4.40
CA GLN A 108 2.21 -5.66 3.48
C GLN A 108 0.85 -6.13 4.02
N LYS A 109 0.78 -7.39 4.50
CA LYS A 109 -0.41 -7.91 5.17
C LYS A 109 -0.81 -7.07 6.37
N LYS A 110 0.17 -6.75 7.23
CA LYS A 110 -0.02 -5.91 8.42
C LYS A 110 -0.57 -4.55 8.03
N ALA A 111 -0.02 -3.90 6.99
CA ALA A 111 -0.50 -2.61 6.51
C ALA A 111 -1.98 -2.65 6.14
N PHE A 112 -2.37 -3.67 5.38
CA PHE A 112 -3.76 -3.86 4.97
C PHE A 112 -4.69 -4.10 6.16
N PHE A 113 -4.39 -5.09 6.99
CA PHE A 113 -5.26 -5.45 8.11
C PHE A 113 -5.37 -4.35 9.15
N GLU A 114 -4.25 -3.73 9.55
CA GLU A 114 -4.30 -2.64 10.52
C GLU A 114 -5.04 -1.41 10.02
N PHE A 115 -5.06 -1.17 8.72
CA PHE A 115 -5.84 -0.08 8.15
C PHE A 115 -7.33 -0.42 8.10
N TYR A 116 -7.69 -1.57 7.51
CA TYR A 116 -9.07 -1.92 7.20
C TYR A 116 -9.86 -2.47 8.40
N LEU A 117 -9.20 -3.02 9.42
CA LEU A 117 -9.86 -3.45 10.66
C LEU A 117 -10.13 -2.30 11.65
N ARG A 118 -9.85 -1.05 11.30
CA ARG A 118 -10.24 0.09 12.13
C ARG A 118 -11.76 0.21 12.17
N PRO A 119 -12.39 0.36 13.37
CA PRO A 119 -13.84 0.41 13.50
C PRO A 119 -14.50 1.43 12.58
N LYS A 120 -13.90 2.62 12.45
CA LYS A 120 -14.39 3.67 11.56
C LYS A 120 -14.45 3.24 10.09
N VAL A 121 -13.40 2.57 9.61
CA VAL A 121 -13.32 2.10 8.21
C VAL A 121 -14.32 0.97 7.98
N VAL A 122 -14.38 0.01 8.91
CA VAL A 122 -15.36 -1.08 8.85
C VAL A 122 -16.79 -0.52 8.79
N LEU A 123 -17.13 0.41 9.68
CA LEU A 123 -18.47 1.03 9.70
C LEU A 123 -18.78 1.78 8.40
N THR A 124 -17.80 2.48 7.82
CA THR A 124 -17.99 3.16 6.53
C THR A 124 -18.25 2.15 5.43
N LEU A 125 -17.44 1.10 5.34
CA LEU A 125 -17.60 0.04 4.32
C LEU A 125 -18.94 -0.69 4.47
N VAL A 126 -19.39 -0.97 5.70
CA VAL A 126 -20.68 -1.61 5.95
C VAL A 126 -21.83 -0.69 5.51
N LYS A 127 -21.75 0.62 5.76
CA LYS A 127 -22.77 1.59 5.32
C LYS A 127 -22.87 1.73 3.80
N GLU A 128 -21.79 1.47 3.08
CA GLU A 128 -21.76 1.49 1.62
C GLU A 128 -22.40 0.25 0.98
N ILE A 129 -22.66 -0.81 1.78
CA ILE A 129 -23.30 -2.04 1.30
C ILE A 129 -24.79 -1.74 1.10
N GLY A 130 -25.13 -1.25 -0.08
CA GLY A 130 -26.53 -0.94 -0.46
C GLY A 130 -27.32 -2.12 -0.99
N SER A 131 -26.68 -3.25 -1.33
CA SER A 131 -27.34 -4.43 -1.87
C SER A 131 -26.59 -5.73 -1.53
N PRO A 132 -27.25 -6.90 -1.55
CA PRO A 132 -26.60 -8.20 -1.38
C PRO A 132 -25.52 -8.47 -2.43
N GLU A 133 -25.74 -8.03 -3.68
CA GLU A 133 -24.75 -8.18 -4.77
C GLU A 133 -23.50 -7.36 -4.48
N HIS A 134 -23.65 -6.16 -3.94
CA HIS A 134 -22.52 -5.31 -3.54
C HIS A 134 -21.74 -5.97 -2.40
N PHE A 135 -22.42 -6.49 -1.38
CA PHE A 135 -21.79 -7.28 -0.33
C PHE A 135 -20.99 -8.46 -0.88
N MET A 136 -21.59 -9.25 -1.77
CA MET A 136 -20.93 -10.40 -2.40
C MET A 136 -19.70 -9.96 -3.22
N SER A 137 -19.76 -8.83 -3.91
CA SER A 137 -18.63 -8.26 -4.65
C SER A 137 -17.46 -7.90 -3.70
N ILE A 138 -17.74 -7.22 -2.59
CA ILE A 138 -16.73 -6.87 -1.57
C ILE A 138 -16.15 -8.15 -0.96
N PHE A 139 -17.00 -9.11 -0.58
CA PHE A 139 -16.58 -10.38 -0.01
C PHE A 139 -15.68 -11.19 -0.97
N LYS A 140 -16.04 -11.27 -2.25
CA LYS A 140 -15.20 -11.91 -3.29
C LYS A 140 -13.85 -11.21 -3.42
N ARG A 141 -13.79 -9.87 -3.36
CA ARG A 141 -12.53 -9.13 -3.40
C ARG A 141 -11.66 -9.44 -2.18
N VAL A 142 -12.22 -9.44 -0.98
CA VAL A 142 -11.50 -9.81 0.25
C VAL A 142 -10.96 -11.24 0.15
N LEU A 143 -11.77 -12.19 -0.31
CA LEU A 143 -11.35 -13.58 -0.55
C LEU A 143 -10.27 -13.67 -1.64
N TYR A 144 -10.39 -12.94 -2.71
CA TYR A 144 -9.39 -12.89 -3.79
C TYR A 144 -8.04 -12.38 -3.25
N PHE A 145 -8.05 -11.28 -2.52
CA PHE A 145 -6.83 -10.76 -1.88
C PHE A 145 -6.27 -11.74 -0.84
N SER A 146 -7.12 -12.39 -0.05
CA SER A 146 -6.65 -13.41 0.91
C SER A 146 -6.00 -14.60 0.20
N LYS A 147 -6.56 -15.06 -0.92
CA LYS A 147 -5.99 -16.15 -1.75
C LYS A 147 -4.66 -15.76 -2.39
N LEU A 148 -4.53 -14.55 -2.95
CA LEU A 148 -3.24 -14.03 -3.45
C LEU A 148 -2.14 -14.03 -2.37
N TRP A 149 -2.55 -13.99 -1.10
CA TRP A 149 -1.64 -13.96 0.04
C TRP A 149 -1.39 -15.33 0.67
N ILE A 150 -2.22 -16.32 0.37
CA ILE A 150 -2.07 -17.71 0.83
C ILE A 150 -1.34 -18.56 -0.22
N ALA A 151 -1.47 -18.23 -1.50
CA ALA A 151 -0.72 -18.90 -2.55
C ALA A 151 0.78 -18.69 -2.33
N LYS A 152 1.48 -19.82 -2.18
CA LYS A 152 2.93 -19.92 -1.92
C LYS A 152 3.76 -19.32 -3.04
#